data_78bebc583ef5d8c5d94e47ae693f0f9b
#
_entry.id   78bebc583ef5d8c5d94e47ae693f0f9b
#
_cell.length_a   1.000
_cell.length_b   1.000
_cell.length_c   1.000
_cell.angle_alpha   90.00
_cell.angle_beta   90.00
_cell.angle_gamma   90.00
#
_symmetry.space_group_name_H-M   'P 1'
#
loop_
_entity.id
_entity.type
_entity.pdbx_description
1 polymer ?
#
loop_
_entity_poly.entity_id
_entity_poly.type
_entity_poly.pdbx_seq_one_letter_code
_entity_poly.pdbx_strand_id
1 'polypeptide(L)'
;MRPAAFLVGLLAIQVLPANMHAHATSASSARPSDDIGDFFSHVGQSVASVFSPSEASAHAHKRAVTHHSTKHRRAAKPAPPAPGWAIPEGAVTANALITSDKSLKQVEWDGQNSTLETGVHSSNPSWAAILLNGSQLADACQKGWVHPLDGTQGCGLPGGQTIMALAWDRSRLPAAPDWKDFWDVARHPGRRGLYLGARTTLEIALLADGIDARDIYTALSTPEGVSRAFHKLDLLRPYIVWWKTPDDAARIMEQSSALMTSAPMTEISSVSMKVKAGPAASLFVAQPDQTLSTALYWAIPANNPTTTAQKTLTQLHTQSPHLNDMPESVLDPRGTALSVNDAFWTKYGDQLEQRFQDWYGSSKP
;
A
#
# COMPACT_ATOMS: atom_id res chain seq x y z
N MET A 1 59.97 41.01 -4.64
CA MET A 1 59.42 42.32 -5.04
C MET A 1 58.02 42.44 -4.43
N ARG A 2 57.69 43.58 -3.93
CA ARG A 2 56.71 43.92 -2.90
C ARG A 2 55.24 43.65 -3.26
N PRO A 3 54.37 43.51 -2.21
CA PRO A 3 52.93 43.29 -2.35
C PRO A 3 52.16 44.62 -2.49
N ALA A 4 50.96 44.56 -3.08
CA ALA A 4 49.97 45.63 -3.05
C ALA A 4 48.75 45.17 -2.22
N ALA A 5 48.56 45.95 -1.14
CA ALA A 5 47.37 45.88 -0.28
C ALA A 5 46.23 46.71 -0.93
N PHE A 6 44.97 46.23 -0.83
CA PHE A 6 43.79 47.06 -1.03
C PHE A 6 42.83 46.97 0.15
N LEU A 7 42.35 48.13 0.50
CA LEU A 7 41.65 48.57 1.68
C LEU A 7 40.24 47.95 1.85
N VAL A 8 39.91 47.77 3.11
CA VAL A 8 38.59 47.51 3.66
C VAL A 8 37.73 48.78 3.65
N GLY A 9 36.51 48.66 3.15
CA GLY A 9 35.44 49.63 3.31
C GLY A 9 34.32 49.06 4.18
N LEU A 10 34.26 49.45 5.43
CA LEU A 10 33.13 49.20 6.35
C LEU A 10 32.00 50.20 6.04
N LEU A 11 30.81 49.75 5.70
CA LEU A 11 29.62 50.56 5.79
C LEU A 11 28.73 50.04 6.92
N ALA A 12 28.62 50.85 7.95
CA ALA A 12 27.70 50.66 9.07
C ALA A 12 26.33 51.24 8.68
N ILE A 13 25.27 50.43 8.72
CA ILE A 13 23.90 50.92 8.63
C ILE A 13 23.27 50.77 10.03
N GLN A 14 22.85 51.94 10.55
CA GLN A 14 22.18 52.08 11.85
C GLN A 14 20.73 51.60 11.78
N VAL A 15 20.32 50.87 12.82
CA VAL A 15 18.93 50.46 13.08
C VAL A 15 18.24 51.53 13.93
N LEU A 16 17.12 52.04 13.47
CA LEU A 16 16.18 52.83 14.27
C LEU A 16 14.96 51.97 14.65
N PRO A 17 14.50 52.02 15.93
CA PRO A 17 13.29 51.29 16.32
C PRO A 17 12.05 52.16 16.10
N ALA A 18 11.04 51.63 15.47
CA ALA A 18 9.68 52.22 15.43
C ALA A 18 8.77 51.45 16.41
N ASN A 19 8.40 52.11 17.48
CA ASN A 19 7.29 51.77 18.36
C ASN A 19 5.98 52.07 17.61
N MET A 20 5.07 51.08 17.55
CA MET A 20 3.65 51.36 17.34
C MET A 20 2.79 50.52 18.29
N HIS A 21 1.94 51.24 19.01
CA HIS A 21 1.04 50.78 20.06
C HIS A 21 -0.07 49.87 19.52
N ALA A 22 -0.37 48.85 20.29
CA ALA A 22 -1.54 47.98 20.10
C ALA A 22 -2.81 48.66 20.57
N HIS A 23 -3.84 48.68 19.74
CA HIS A 23 -5.21 48.82 20.17
C HIS A 23 -5.89 47.45 20.14
N ALA A 24 -6.26 46.98 21.32
CA ALA A 24 -7.08 45.80 21.51
C ALA A 24 -8.53 46.17 21.23
N THR A 25 -9.17 45.53 20.28
CA THR A 25 -10.64 45.45 20.18
C THR A 25 -11.04 43.99 20.36
N SER A 26 -11.76 43.78 21.47
CA SER A 26 -12.43 42.54 21.81
C SER A 26 -13.54 42.25 20.81
N ALA A 27 -13.50 41.10 20.15
CA ALA A 27 -14.61 40.54 19.43
C ALA A 27 -14.92 39.15 19.98
N SER A 28 -16.17 39.07 20.37
CA SER A 28 -16.92 37.96 20.93
C SER A 28 -16.73 36.62 20.22
N SER A 29 -16.52 35.58 21.02
CA SER A 29 -16.52 34.18 20.60
C SER A 29 -17.95 33.74 20.23
N ALA A 30 -18.17 33.44 18.97
CA ALA A 30 -19.28 32.58 18.56
C ALA A 30 -18.68 31.24 18.09
N ARG A 31 -19.00 30.18 18.84
CA ARG A 31 -18.73 28.79 18.41
C ARG A 31 -19.69 28.46 17.28
N PRO A 32 -19.25 27.81 16.19
CA PRO A 32 -20.17 27.11 15.30
C PRO A 32 -20.56 25.79 15.99
N SER A 33 -21.84 25.60 16.15
CA SER A 33 -22.50 24.41 16.67
C SER A 33 -22.39 23.23 15.70
N ASP A 34 -22.29 22.06 16.33
CA ASP A 34 -22.34 20.71 15.73
C ASP A 34 -23.64 20.48 14.93
N ASP A 35 -23.55 20.55 13.61
CA ASP A 35 -24.70 20.38 12.70
C ASP A 35 -24.51 19.18 11.75
N ILE A 36 -23.75 18.15 12.16
CA ILE A 36 -23.64 16.88 11.43
C ILE A 36 -24.41 15.74 12.12
N GLY A 37 -24.87 15.94 13.37
CA GLY A 37 -25.67 14.96 14.11
C GLY A 37 -27.12 14.81 13.65
N ASP A 38 -27.71 15.86 13.11
CA ASP A 38 -29.16 15.88 12.79
C ASP A 38 -29.51 15.37 11.39
N PHE A 39 -28.53 15.21 10.47
CA PHE A 39 -28.84 14.70 9.14
C PHE A 39 -29.12 13.19 9.10
N PHE A 40 -28.61 12.42 10.07
CA PHE A 40 -28.83 10.97 10.14
C PHE A 40 -30.04 10.54 10.99
N SER A 41 -30.65 11.43 11.77
CA SER A 41 -31.81 11.09 12.57
C SER A 41 -33.14 11.15 11.79
N HIS A 42 -33.20 11.83 10.65
CA HIS A 42 -34.41 11.95 9.82
C HIS A 42 -34.62 10.86 8.77
N VAL A 43 -33.62 10.03 8.47
CA VAL A 43 -33.77 8.95 7.48
C VAL A 43 -34.26 7.63 8.11
N GLY A 44 -34.24 7.52 9.44
CA GLY A 44 -34.64 6.30 10.16
C GLY A 44 -36.14 6.16 10.47
N GLN A 45 -36.96 7.21 10.30
CA GLN A 45 -38.36 7.19 10.75
C GLN A 45 -39.42 7.05 9.64
N SER A 46 -39.06 6.96 8.37
CA SER A 46 -40.06 6.94 7.28
C SER A 46 -40.40 5.56 6.73
N VAL A 47 -39.89 4.45 7.29
CA VAL A 47 -40.17 3.09 6.77
C VAL A 47 -40.95 2.18 7.73
N ALA A 48 -41.45 2.70 8.86
CA ALA A 48 -42.14 1.88 9.86
C ALA A 48 -43.70 1.87 9.78
N SER A 49 -44.32 2.44 8.75
CA SER A 49 -45.77 2.62 8.70
C SER A 49 -46.51 1.89 7.56
N VAL A 50 -45.95 0.87 6.93
CA VAL A 50 -46.63 0.21 5.78
C VAL A 50 -47.04 -1.24 6.04
N PHE A 51 -46.83 -1.82 7.19
CA PHE A 51 -47.30 -3.19 7.48
C PHE A 51 -48.11 -3.23 8.80
N SER A 52 -49.40 -2.94 8.71
CA SER A 52 -50.40 -3.37 9.70
C SER A 52 -51.22 -4.51 9.09
N PRO A 53 -51.36 -5.67 9.75
CA PRO A 53 -52.22 -6.73 9.27
C PRO A 53 -53.69 -6.42 9.56
N SER A 54 -54.51 -6.57 8.53
CA SER A 54 -55.97 -6.53 8.64
C SER A 54 -56.48 -7.82 9.29
N GLU A 55 -57.30 -7.67 10.33
CA GLU A 55 -58.08 -8.75 10.91
C GLU A 55 -59.19 -9.23 9.94
N ALA A 56 -59.25 -10.51 9.73
CA ALA A 56 -60.42 -11.16 9.11
C ALA A 56 -60.83 -12.45 9.87
N SER A 57 -62.06 -12.46 10.24
CA SER A 57 -62.87 -13.38 11.05
C SER A 57 -62.65 -14.87 10.85
N ALA A 58 -62.91 -15.54 11.99
CA ALA A 58 -62.99 -16.99 12.15
C ALA A 58 -64.20 -17.63 11.45
N HIS A 59 -63.98 -18.79 10.77
CA HIS A 59 -64.96 -19.86 10.69
C HIS A 59 -64.29 -21.19 10.96
N ALA A 60 -64.75 -21.86 11.99
CA ALA A 60 -64.27 -23.16 12.45
C ALA A 60 -64.79 -24.28 11.56
N HIS A 61 -63.87 -25.08 10.97
CA HIS A 61 -64.22 -26.45 10.53
C HIS A 61 -63.22 -27.41 11.17
N LYS A 62 -63.74 -28.23 12.13
CA LYS A 62 -63.05 -29.39 12.72
C LYS A 62 -62.89 -30.43 11.62
N ARG A 63 -61.64 -30.67 11.21
CA ARG A 63 -61.22 -31.87 10.47
C ARG A 63 -60.06 -32.51 11.22
N ALA A 64 -60.23 -33.73 11.63
CA ALA A 64 -59.24 -34.54 12.30
C ALA A 64 -58.01 -34.71 11.37
N VAL A 65 -56.85 -34.24 11.83
CA VAL A 65 -55.60 -34.43 11.10
C VAL A 65 -54.74 -35.41 11.91
N THR A 66 -54.51 -36.55 11.31
CA THR A 66 -53.55 -37.56 11.72
C THR A 66 -52.15 -36.95 11.78
N HIS A 67 -51.55 -36.98 12.96
CA HIS A 67 -50.15 -36.52 13.18
C HIS A 67 -49.17 -37.41 12.46
N HIS A 68 -48.75 -37.07 11.25
CA HIS A 68 -47.48 -37.52 10.69
C HIS A 68 -46.37 -36.62 11.27
N SER A 69 -45.63 -37.12 12.23
CA SER A 69 -44.42 -36.49 12.76
C SER A 69 -43.36 -36.49 11.65
N THR A 70 -43.37 -35.48 10.79
CA THR A 70 -42.22 -35.16 9.93
C THR A 70 -41.15 -34.50 10.79
N LYS A 71 -40.13 -35.32 11.17
CA LYS A 71 -38.89 -34.77 11.70
C LYS A 71 -38.36 -33.74 10.70
N HIS A 72 -38.60 -32.47 10.95
CA HIS A 72 -37.90 -31.40 10.24
C HIS A 72 -36.41 -31.59 10.47
N ARG A 73 -35.74 -32.19 9.48
CA ARG A 73 -34.31 -32.23 9.38
C ARG A 73 -33.86 -30.76 9.26
N ARG A 74 -33.38 -30.19 10.38
CA ARG A 74 -32.84 -28.83 10.43
C ARG A 74 -31.79 -28.76 9.33
N ALA A 75 -32.01 -27.93 8.31
CA ALA A 75 -31.03 -27.73 7.24
C ALA A 75 -29.69 -27.40 7.90
N ALA A 76 -28.67 -28.18 7.62
CA ALA A 76 -27.33 -27.88 8.12
C ALA A 76 -26.95 -26.49 7.64
N LYS A 77 -26.48 -25.65 8.58
CA LYS A 77 -25.94 -24.33 8.23
C LYS A 77 -24.87 -24.54 7.16
N PRO A 78 -24.90 -23.78 6.03
CA PRO A 78 -23.88 -23.93 5.00
C PRO A 78 -22.49 -23.88 5.63
N ALA A 79 -21.62 -24.80 5.24
CA ALA A 79 -20.24 -24.77 5.67
C ALA A 79 -19.62 -23.42 5.27
N PRO A 80 -18.77 -22.82 6.13
CA PRO A 80 -18.06 -21.60 5.76
C PRO A 80 -17.26 -21.85 4.47
N PRO A 81 -17.10 -20.86 3.59
CA PRO A 81 -16.31 -21.00 2.37
C PRO A 81 -14.88 -21.42 2.73
N ALA A 82 -14.29 -22.25 1.86
CA ALA A 82 -12.90 -22.68 2.04
C ALA A 82 -11.95 -21.43 2.06
N PRO A 83 -10.95 -21.41 2.94
CA PRO A 83 -9.96 -20.35 3.00
C PRO A 83 -9.22 -20.20 1.67
N GLY A 84 -8.94 -18.96 1.29
CA GLY A 84 -8.23 -18.63 0.05
C GLY A 84 -6.72 -18.46 0.22
N TRP A 85 -6.02 -18.31 -0.87
CA TRP A 85 -4.61 -17.94 -0.93
C TRP A 85 -4.50 -16.42 -1.13
N ALA A 86 -4.07 -15.72 -0.09
CA ALA A 86 -4.06 -14.27 -0.07
C ALA A 86 -2.79 -13.72 -0.72
N ILE A 87 -2.98 -12.90 -1.75
CA ILE A 87 -1.92 -12.27 -2.53
C ILE A 87 -2.08 -10.77 -2.38
N PRO A 88 -1.03 -10.02 -1.99
CA PRO A 88 -1.14 -8.58 -1.93
C PRO A 88 -1.28 -8.00 -3.34
N GLU A 89 -2.09 -6.96 -3.46
CA GLU A 89 -2.21 -6.20 -4.71
C GLU A 89 -0.83 -5.79 -5.24
N GLY A 90 -0.64 -5.82 -6.54
CA GLY A 90 0.61 -5.45 -7.18
C GLY A 90 1.73 -6.51 -7.10
N ALA A 91 1.47 -7.68 -6.53
CA ALA A 91 2.46 -8.76 -6.45
C ALA A 91 2.64 -9.48 -7.79
N VAL A 92 3.90 -9.73 -8.15
CA VAL A 92 4.28 -10.69 -9.17
C VAL A 92 4.61 -12.00 -8.46
N THR A 93 3.70 -12.93 -8.53
CA THR A 93 3.92 -14.27 -7.98
C THR A 93 4.52 -15.16 -9.06
N ALA A 94 5.17 -16.25 -8.65
CA ALA A 94 5.42 -17.37 -9.54
C ALA A 94 4.09 -18.06 -9.89
N ASN A 95 3.24 -17.32 -10.59
CA ASN A 95 1.81 -17.55 -10.80
C ASN A 95 1.47 -18.87 -11.50
N ALA A 96 2.45 -19.52 -12.13
CA ALA A 96 2.21 -20.81 -12.80
C ALA A 96 1.59 -21.85 -11.87
N LEU A 97 1.80 -21.75 -10.57
CA LEU A 97 1.39 -22.72 -9.56
C LEU A 97 -0.04 -22.51 -9.10
N ILE A 98 -0.40 -21.24 -8.85
CA ILE A 98 -1.74 -20.92 -8.34
C ILE A 98 -2.75 -20.91 -9.49
N THR A 99 -2.32 -20.57 -10.70
CA THR A 99 -3.18 -20.59 -11.90
C THR A 99 -3.38 -21.98 -12.47
N SER A 100 -2.46 -22.93 -12.26
CA SER A 100 -2.61 -24.31 -12.71
C SER A 100 -3.55 -25.15 -11.85
N ASP A 101 -3.60 -24.87 -10.54
CA ASP A 101 -4.51 -25.55 -9.62
C ASP A 101 -5.79 -24.73 -9.37
N LYS A 102 -6.81 -24.98 -10.19
CA LYS A 102 -8.13 -24.33 -10.08
C LYS A 102 -8.84 -24.60 -8.74
N SER A 103 -8.33 -25.52 -7.91
CA SER A 103 -8.86 -25.76 -6.55
C SER A 103 -8.40 -24.70 -5.54
N LEU A 104 -7.36 -23.94 -5.86
CA LEU A 104 -6.81 -22.88 -5.01
C LEU A 104 -7.53 -21.57 -5.30
N LYS A 105 -8.39 -21.15 -4.39
CA LYS A 105 -9.06 -19.85 -4.49
C LYS A 105 -8.07 -18.74 -4.17
N GLN A 106 -7.73 -17.90 -5.14
CA GLN A 106 -6.99 -16.67 -4.91
C GLN A 106 -7.88 -15.61 -4.26
N VAL A 107 -7.31 -14.84 -3.34
CA VAL A 107 -7.95 -13.71 -2.67
C VAL A 107 -6.94 -12.57 -2.65
N GLU A 108 -7.31 -11.42 -3.19
CA GLU A 108 -6.50 -10.21 -3.06
C GLU A 108 -6.64 -9.63 -1.65
N TRP A 109 -5.57 -9.01 -1.14
CA TRP A 109 -5.56 -8.26 0.10
C TRP A 109 -4.69 -7.01 -0.03
N ASP A 110 -4.93 -6.03 0.83
CA ASP A 110 -4.37 -4.68 0.72
C ASP A 110 -2.91 -4.54 1.17
N GLY A 111 -2.27 -5.61 1.64
CA GLY A 111 -0.89 -5.58 2.13
C GLY A 111 -0.69 -4.83 3.46
N GLN A 112 -1.75 -4.38 4.14
CA GLN A 112 -1.66 -3.58 5.35
C GLN A 112 -1.52 -4.43 6.61
N ASN A 113 -0.64 -4.00 7.55
CA ASN A 113 -0.44 -4.72 8.82
C ASN A 113 -1.72 -4.83 9.66
N SER A 114 -2.60 -3.82 9.64
CA SER A 114 -3.88 -3.84 10.35
C SER A 114 -4.84 -4.90 9.81
N THR A 115 -4.85 -5.12 8.49
CA THR A 115 -5.64 -6.16 7.84
C THR A 115 -5.08 -7.55 8.16
N LEU A 116 -3.75 -7.69 8.15
CA LEU A 116 -3.07 -8.92 8.57
C LEU A 116 -3.46 -9.27 10.01
N GLU A 117 -3.31 -8.35 10.95
CA GLU A 117 -3.63 -8.54 12.36
C GLU A 117 -5.09 -8.96 12.56
N THR A 118 -6.02 -8.27 11.92
CA THR A 118 -7.45 -8.60 11.96
C THR A 118 -7.72 -10.01 11.42
N GLY A 119 -7.09 -10.35 10.30
CA GLY A 119 -7.29 -11.64 9.63
C GLY A 119 -6.79 -12.83 10.45
N VAL A 120 -5.60 -12.72 11.05
CA VAL A 120 -5.01 -13.80 11.87
C VAL A 120 -5.72 -14.01 13.21
N HIS A 121 -6.41 -12.99 13.73
CA HIS A 121 -7.21 -13.09 14.95
C HIS A 121 -8.67 -13.47 14.69
N SER A 122 -9.08 -13.59 13.42
CA SER A 122 -10.45 -14.03 13.08
C SER A 122 -10.72 -15.48 13.53
N SER A 123 -11.87 -15.72 14.12
CA SER A 123 -12.34 -17.08 14.44
C SER A 123 -12.71 -17.91 13.20
N ASN A 124 -12.90 -17.24 12.05
CA ASN A 124 -13.16 -17.87 10.75
C ASN A 124 -11.99 -17.56 9.82
N PRO A 125 -11.00 -18.47 9.67
CA PRO A 125 -9.86 -18.24 8.79
C PRO A 125 -10.32 -17.97 7.36
N SER A 126 -9.95 -16.80 6.83
CA SER A 126 -10.24 -16.43 5.44
C SER A 126 -9.11 -16.86 4.50
N TRP A 127 -7.92 -17.08 5.06
CA TRP A 127 -6.70 -17.39 4.32
C TRP A 127 -6.13 -18.73 4.69
N ALA A 128 -5.92 -19.60 3.71
CA ALA A 128 -5.17 -20.86 3.87
C ALA A 128 -3.66 -20.57 3.88
N ALA A 129 -3.22 -19.67 3.03
CA ALA A 129 -1.87 -19.12 2.99
C ALA A 129 -1.95 -17.63 2.67
N ILE A 130 -0.92 -16.88 3.04
CA ILE A 130 -0.82 -15.44 2.78
C ILE A 130 0.61 -15.09 2.36
N LEU A 131 0.75 -14.24 1.34
CA LEU A 131 2.02 -13.66 0.94
C LEU A 131 2.30 -12.40 1.76
N LEU A 132 3.43 -12.40 2.44
CA LEU A 132 3.94 -11.33 3.28
C LEU A 132 5.31 -10.86 2.77
N ASN A 133 5.62 -9.58 2.90
CA ASN A 133 7.01 -9.14 2.77
C ASN A 133 7.84 -9.59 3.98
N GLY A 134 9.17 -9.54 3.87
CA GLY A 134 10.03 -10.11 4.91
C GLY A 134 9.89 -9.44 6.28
N SER A 135 9.63 -8.13 6.34
CA SER A 135 9.40 -7.45 7.63
C SER A 135 8.06 -7.84 8.27
N GLN A 136 6.99 -7.96 7.46
CA GLN A 136 5.70 -8.48 7.94
C GLN A 136 5.81 -9.93 8.40
N LEU A 137 6.55 -10.75 7.67
CA LEU A 137 6.78 -12.15 8.05
C LEU A 137 7.54 -12.26 9.37
N ALA A 138 8.61 -11.47 9.55
CA ALA A 138 9.40 -11.46 10.76
C ALA A 138 8.56 -11.07 11.98
N ASP A 139 7.75 -10.01 11.86
CA ASP A 139 6.84 -9.55 12.92
C ASP A 139 5.75 -10.59 13.22
N ALA A 140 5.09 -11.12 12.18
CA ALA A 140 4.06 -12.14 12.33
C ALA A 140 4.61 -13.43 12.95
N CYS A 141 5.84 -13.83 12.60
CA CYS A 141 6.52 -14.99 13.17
C CYS A 141 6.82 -14.77 14.66
N GLN A 142 7.37 -13.60 15.01
CA GLN A 142 7.68 -13.25 16.41
C GLN A 142 6.43 -13.19 17.28
N LYS A 143 5.32 -12.71 16.74
CA LYS A 143 4.02 -12.61 17.43
C LYS A 143 3.24 -13.94 17.46
N GLY A 144 3.73 -14.99 16.80
CA GLY A 144 3.03 -16.26 16.68
C GLY A 144 1.75 -16.18 15.85
N TRP A 145 1.65 -15.25 14.93
CA TRP A 145 0.51 -15.07 14.02
C TRP A 145 0.52 -16.02 12.84
N VAL A 146 1.67 -16.61 12.56
CA VAL A 146 1.88 -17.60 11.51
C VAL A 146 2.55 -18.85 12.08
N HIS A 147 2.28 -19.99 11.44
CA HIS A 147 2.91 -21.25 11.84
C HIS A 147 4.40 -21.27 11.48
N PRO A 148 5.29 -21.76 12.38
CA PRO A 148 6.64 -22.12 11.97
C PRO A 148 6.55 -23.27 10.95
N LEU A 149 7.44 -23.23 9.94
CA LEU A 149 7.50 -24.25 8.89
C LEU A 149 8.53 -25.31 9.26
N ASP A 150 8.10 -26.58 9.22
CA ASP A 150 8.98 -27.71 9.55
C ASP A 150 10.19 -27.77 8.62
N GLY A 151 11.37 -28.03 9.20
CA GLY A 151 12.63 -28.17 8.46
C GLY A 151 13.27 -26.86 7.97
N THR A 152 12.65 -25.72 8.25
CA THR A 152 13.20 -24.39 7.97
C THR A 152 13.39 -23.62 9.27
N GLN A 153 14.41 -22.76 9.34
CA GLN A 153 14.57 -21.85 10.50
C GLN A 153 13.66 -20.61 10.39
N GLY A 154 12.44 -20.75 9.84
CA GLY A 154 11.57 -19.62 9.57
C GLY A 154 10.10 -19.97 9.51
N CYS A 155 9.30 -18.97 9.28
CA CYS A 155 7.83 -19.06 9.20
C CYS A 155 7.30 -18.88 7.76
N GLY A 156 8.18 -18.80 6.75
CA GLY A 156 7.76 -18.55 5.37
C GLY A 156 8.64 -19.20 4.32
N LEU A 157 8.06 -19.43 3.14
CA LEU A 157 8.74 -19.91 1.94
C LEU A 157 8.70 -18.83 0.86
N PRO A 158 9.77 -18.66 0.06
CA PRO A 158 9.75 -17.71 -1.07
C PRO A 158 8.50 -17.91 -1.94
N GLY A 159 7.82 -16.82 -2.29
CA GLY A 159 6.52 -16.87 -2.96
C GLY A 159 6.34 -15.87 -4.10
N GLY A 160 7.26 -14.94 -4.27
CA GLY A 160 7.16 -13.91 -5.31
C GLY A 160 7.82 -12.61 -4.90
N GLN A 161 7.40 -11.53 -5.55
CA GLN A 161 7.88 -10.18 -5.24
C GLN A 161 6.90 -9.11 -5.69
N THR A 162 7.04 -7.91 -5.16
CA THR A 162 6.49 -6.69 -5.78
C THR A 162 7.62 -5.90 -6.40
N ILE A 163 7.36 -5.29 -7.56
CA ILE A 163 8.33 -4.44 -8.26
C ILE A 163 7.71 -3.05 -8.38
N MET A 164 8.33 -2.08 -7.72
CA MET A 164 7.99 -0.68 -7.86
C MET A 164 8.84 -0.06 -8.97
N ALA A 165 8.23 0.59 -9.94
CA ALA A 165 8.93 1.24 -11.04
C ALA A 165 8.48 2.69 -11.19
N LEU A 166 9.29 3.49 -11.88
CA LEU A 166 8.89 4.78 -12.37
C LEU A 166 8.04 4.57 -13.64
N ALA A 167 6.81 5.04 -13.61
CA ALA A 167 5.93 5.10 -14.76
C ALA A 167 5.83 6.55 -15.25
N TRP A 168 5.80 6.74 -16.57
CA TRP A 168 5.67 8.09 -17.15
C TRP A 168 4.78 8.10 -18.39
N ASP A 169 4.16 9.24 -18.63
CA ASP A 169 3.36 9.48 -19.84
C ASP A 169 4.29 9.77 -21.04
N ARG A 170 4.53 8.74 -21.85
CA ARG A 170 5.41 8.81 -23.02
C ARG A 170 4.92 9.78 -24.09
N SER A 171 3.63 10.11 -24.14
CA SER A 171 3.11 11.10 -25.09
C SER A 171 3.52 12.51 -24.75
N ARG A 172 3.69 12.80 -23.45
CA ARG A 172 4.08 14.11 -22.92
C ARG A 172 5.59 14.24 -22.69
N LEU A 173 6.26 13.13 -22.45
CA LEU A 173 7.71 13.03 -22.24
C LEU A 173 8.26 11.87 -23.08
N PRO A 174 8.71 12.11 -24.34
CA PRO A 174 9.17 11.06 -25.24
C PRO A 174 10.42 10.31 -24.77
N ALA A 175 11.34 11.00 -24.08
CA ALA A 175 12.54 10.40 -23.50
C ALA A 175 12.20 9.71 -22.18
N ALA A 176 12.80 8.53 -21.94
CA ALA A 176 12.65 7.82 -20.67
C ALA A 176 13.33 8.60 -19.53
N PRO A 177 12.56 8.99 -18.49
CA PRO A 177 13.10 9.72 -17.34
C PRO A 177 13.76 8.76 -16.33
N ASP A 178 14.60 9.30 -15.46
CA ASP A 178 15.08 8.64 -14.25
C ASP A 178 14.45 9.28 -12.99
N TRP A 179 14.85 8.80 -11.79
CA TRP A 179 14.35 9.40 -10.54
C TRP A 179 14.82 10.85 -10.34
N LYS A 180 15.92 11.30 -10.94
CA LYS A 180 16.35 12.72 -10.89
C LYS A 180 15.42 13.59 -11.73
N ASP A 181 15.06 13.14 -12.93
CA ASP A 181 14.07 13.79 -13.80
C ASP A 181 12.70 13.85 -13.12
N PHE A 182 12.33 12.83 -12.33
CA PHE A 182 11.09 12.82 -11.55
C PHE A 182 11.02 14.00 -10.56
N TRP A 183 12.14 14.44 -10.00
CA TRP A 183 12.21 15.60 -9.10
C TRP A 183 12.36 16.94 -9.83
N ASP A 184 12.81 16.93 -11.09
CA ASP A 184 13.01 18.16 -11.85
C ASP A 184 11.68 18.66 -12.45
N VAL A 185 10.88 19.31 -11.60
CA VAL A 185 9.58 19.87 -12.01
C VAL A 185 9.73 21.13 -12.87
N ALA A 186 10.88 21.78 -12.86
CA ALA A 186 11.17 22.93 -13.72
C ALA A 186 11.38 22.49 -15.17
N ARG A 187 12.14 21.43 -15.37
CA ARG A 187 12.39 20.85 -16.69
C ARG A 187 11.21 20.03 -17.21
N HIS A 188 10.52 19.33 -16.32
CA HIS A 188 9.40 18.46 -16.64
C HIS A 188 8.14 18.89 -15.87
N PRO A 189 7.45 19.97 -16.30
CA PRO A 189 6.28 20.50 -15.61
C PRO A 189 5.14 19.47 -15.50
N GLY A 190 4.56 19.34 -14.30
CA GLY A 190 3.44 18.43 -14.05
C GLY A 190 3.49 17.84 -12.65
N ARG A 191 2.42 17.15 -12.27
CA ARG A 191 2.33 16.47 -10.97
C ARG A 191 3.08 15.14 -10.96
N ARG A 192 3.37 14.64 -9.76
CA ARG A 192 4.09 13.39 -9.49
C ARG A 192 3.27 12.50 -8.58
N GLY A 193 3.06 11.24 -8.98
CA GLY A 193 2.43 10.25 -8.12
C GLY A 193 3.45 9.56 -7.22
N LEU A 194 3.21 9.53 -5.91
CA LEU A 194 4.05 8.79 -4.95
C LEU A 194 3.20 7.98 -3.99
N TYR A 195 3.75 6.86 -3.53
CA TYR A 195 3.15 6.05 -2.48
C TYR A 195 3.09 6.82 -1.15
N LEU A 196 1.92 6.77 -0.47
CA LEU A 196 1.71 7.40 0.82
C LEU A 196 2.20 6.47 1.96
N GLY A 197 3.49 6.35 2.09
CA GLY A 197 4.17 5.56 3.11
C GLY A 197 5.68 5.75 3.02
N ALA A 198 6.38 5.46 4.11
CA ALA A 198 7.83 5.64 4.20
C ALA A 198 8.58 4.65 3.29
N ARG A 199 8.19 3.36 3.34
CA ARG A 199 8.82 2.29 2.57
C ARG A 199 8.69 2.56 1.06
N THR A 200 9.73 2.34 0.32
CA THR A 200 9.93 2.67 -1.09
C THR A 200 10.02 4.17 -1.39
N THR A 201 9.25 5.02 -0.72
CA THR A 201 9.25 6.47 -0.96
C THR A 201 10.54 7.14 -0.48
N LEU A 202 11.09 6.74 0.67
CA LEU A 202 12.36 7.26 1.17
C LEU A 202 13.54 6.79 0.31
N GLU A 203 13.52 5.53 -0.13
CA GLU A 203 14.52 5.00 -1.06
C GLU A 203 14.51 5.77 -2.40
N ILE A 204 13.31 5.98 -2.97
CA ILE A 204 13.14 6.74 -4.21
C ILE A 204 13.65 8.18 -4.04
N ALA A 205 13.38 8.82 -2.90
CA ALA A 205 13.88 10.18 -2.64
C ALA A 205 15.40 10.24 -2.62
N LEU A 206 16.07 9.24 -2.01
CA LEU A 206 17.54 9.18 -2.00
C LEU A 206 18.14 8.82 -3.35
N LEU A 207 17.51 7.92 -4.11
CA LEU A 207 17.91 7.63 -5.51
C LEU A 207 17.83 8.90 -6.36
N ALA A 208 16.74 9.65 -6.22
CA ALA A 208 16.57 10.95 -6.89
C ALA A 208 17.59 12.00 -6.44
N ASP A 209 18.08 11.90 -5.21
CA ASP A 209 19.13 12.77 -4.68
C ASP A 209 20.54 12.31 -5.05
N GLY A 210 20.66 11.22 -5.82
CA GLY A 210 21.91 10.73 -6.41
C GLY A 210 22.70 9.80 -5.50
N ILE A 211 22.08 9.25 -4.44
CA ILE A 211 22.68 8.15 -3.68
C ILE A 211 22.66 6.88 -4.54
N ASP A 212 23.77 6.19 -4.59
CA ASP A 212 23.87 4.89 -5.28
C ASP A 212 22.97 3.86 -4.59
N ALA A 213 22.32 2.98 -5.38
CA ALA A 213 21.42 1.96 -4.85
C ALA A 213 22.06 1.11 -3.73
N ARG A 214 23.38 0.83 -3.82
CA ARG A 214 24.14 0.07 -2.81
C ARG A 214 24.26 0.78 -1.47
N ASP A 215 24.20 2.12 -1.47
CA ASP A 215 24.43 2.96 -0.29
C ASP A 215 23.13 3.46 0.37
N ILE A 216 21.97 3.17 -0.23
CA ILE A 216 20.65 3.64 0.24
C ILE A 216 20.43 3.26 1.70
N TYR A 217 20.62 2.00 2.08
CA TYR A 217 20.36 1.56 3.46
C TYR A 217 21.47 1.96 4.43
N THR A 218 22.70 2.18 3.96
CA THR A 218 23.75 2.84 4.76
C THR A 218 23.32 4.27 5.11
N ALA A 219 22.83 5.01 4.13
CA ALA A 219 22.32 6.37 4.36
C ALA A 219 21.08 6.37 5.28
N LEU A 220 20.06 5.55 5.00
CA LEU A 220 18.84 5.47 5.81
C LEU A 220 19.09 4.97 7.24
N SER A 221 20.23 4.33 7.52
CA SER A 221 20.60 3.91 8.88
C SER A 221 21.14 5.06 9.73
N THR A 222 21.27 6.28 9.18
CA THR A 222 21.75 7.47 9.88
C THR A 222 20.66 8.54 9.96
N PRO A 223 20.60 9.34 11.06
CA PRO A 223 19.68 10.45 11.18
C PRO A 223 19.82 11.48 10.05
N GLU A 224 21.05 11.72 9.59
CA GLU A 224 21.38 12.65 8.51
C GLU A 224 20.81 12.17 7.17
N GLY A 225 20.97 10.89 6.83
CA GLY A 225 20.44 10.31 5.60
C GLY A 225 18.92 10.27 5.60
N VAL A 226 18.29 9.92 6.73
CA VAL A 226 16.84 10.02 6.88
C VAL A 226 16.37 11.47 6.70
N SER A 227 17.03 12.44 7.34
CA SER A 227 16.69 13.86 7.19
C SER A 227 16.86 14.36 5.75
N ARG A 228 17.88 13.86 5.04
CA ARG A 228 18.12 14.14 3.63
C ARG A 228 16.98 13.64 2.75
N ALA A 229 16.47 12.41 3.00
CA ALA A 229 15.32 11.87 2.28
C ALA A 229 14.06 12.74 2.47
N PHE A 230 13.74 13.14 3.71
CA PHE A 230 12.61 14.01 3.99
C PHE A 230 12.77 15.41 3.38
N HIS A 231 13.98 15.99 3.46
CA HIS A 231 14.25 17.27 2.79
C HIS A 231 14.03 17.19 1.27
N LYS A 232 14.43 16.07 0.65
CA LYS A 232 14.17 15.83 -0.77
C LYS A 232 12.67 15.79 -1.06
N LEU A 233 11.88 15.13 -0.20
CA LEU A 233 10.41 15.07 -0.32
C LEU A 233 9.77 16.46 -0.13
N ASP A 234 10.29 17.33 0.76
CA ASP A 234 9.80 18.71 0.93
C ASP A 234 9.84 19.50 -0.36
N LEU A 235 10.91 19.35 -1.17
CA LEU A 235 11.05 20.04 -2.45
C LEU A 235 9.98 19.63 -3.47
N LEU A 236 9.51 18.38 -3.40
CA LEU A 236 8.52 17.84 -4.33
C LEU A 236 7.08 17.99 -3.82
N ARG A 237 6.90 18.21 -2.51
CA ARG A 237 5.61 18.21 -1.80
C ARG A 237 4.46 18.93 -2.52
N PRO A 238 4.62 20.17 -3.07
CA PRO A 238 3.54 20.88 -3.73
C PRO A 238 3.02 20.22 -5.02
N TYR A 239 3.79 19.29 -5.57
CA TYR A 239 3.52 18.64 -6.84
C TYR A 239 3.04 17.20 -6.69
N ILE A 240 2.97 16.65 -5.47
CA ILE A 240 2.67 15.24 -5.24
C ILE A 240 1.16 14.98 -5.31
N VAL A 241 0.80 13.90 -6.00
CA VAL A 241 -0.48 13.19 -5.90
C VAL A 241 -0.19 11.89 -5.16
N TRP A 242 -0.69 11.77 -3.95
CA TRP A 242 -0.47 10.59 -3.13
C TRP A 242 -1.40 9.46 -3.54
N TRP A 243 -0.87 8.24 -3.57
CA TRP A 243 -1.64 7.02 -3.73
C TRP A 243 -1.38 6.06 -2.57
N LYS A 244 -2.40 5.26 -2.20
CA LYS A 244 -2.35 4.32 -1.08
C LYS A 244 -2.41 2.87 -1.54
N THR A 245 -3.18 2.62 -2.58
CA THR A 245 -3.39 1.28 -3.13
C THR A 245 -2.86 1.23 -4.56
N PRO A 246 -2.47 0.05 -5.07
CA PRO A 246 -2.12 -0.14 -6.48
C PRO A 246 -3.18 0.40 -7.44
N ASP A 247 -4.46 0.21 -7.13
CA ASP A 247 -5.58 0.78 -7.88
C ASP A 247 -5.57 2.32 -7.94
N ASP A 248 -5.15 2.99 -6.85
CA ASP A 248 -4.98 4.44 -6.86
C ASP A 248 -3.89 4.85 -7.84
N ALA A 249 -2.76 4.12 -7.87
CA ALA A 249 -1.68 4.37 -8.82
C ALA A 249 -2.15 4.13 -10.28
N ALA A 250 -2.93 3.08 -10.52
CA ALA A 250 -3.54 2.82 -11.82
C ALA A 250 -4.46 3.99 -12.25
N ARG A 251 -5.32 4.50 -11.33
CA ARG A 251 -6.19 5.66 -11.62
C ARG A 251 -5.39 6.93 -11.96
N ILE A 252 -4.26 7.18 -11.29
CA ILE A 252 -3.38 8.32 -11.63
C ILE A 252 -2.92 8.22 -13.09
N MET A 253 -2.55 7.03 -13.54
CA MET A 253 -2.11 6.79 -14.91
C MET A 253 -3.29 6.85 -15.92
N GLU A 254 -4.40 6.20 -15.63
CA GLU A 254 -5.59 6.18 -16.48
C GLU A 254 -6.18 7.58 -16.71
N GLN A 255 -6.16 8.42 -15.69
CA GLN A 255 -6.66 9.80 -15.74
C GLN A 255 -5.61 10.81 -16.17
N SER A 256 -4.36 10.39 -16.42
CA SER A 256 -3.21 11.28 -16.72
C SER A 256 -3.08 12.44 -15.70
N SER A 257 -3.43 12.19 -14.43
CA SER A 257 -3.45 13.20 -13.36
C SER A 257 -2.05 13.55 -12.84
N ALA A 258 -1.02 12.80 -13.24
CA ALA A 258 0.39 13.10 -13.07
C ALA A 258 1.14 12.96 -14.41
N LEU A 259 2.34 13.52 -14.51
CA LEU A 259 3.26 13.29 -15.63
C LEU A 259 4.05 11.99 -15.42
N MET A 260 4.45 11.74 -14.19
CA MET A 260 5.21 10.58 -13.74
C MET A 260 4.65 10.09 -12.42
N THR A 261 4.72 8.79 -12.16
CA THR A 261 4.32 8.19 -10.88
C THR A 261 5.22 7.02 -10.52
N SER A 262 5.51 6.81 -9.23
CA SER A 262 5.86 5.48 -8.78
C SER A 262 4.62 4.59 -8.89
N ALA A 263 4.75 3.36 -9.33
CA ALA A 263 3.65 2.42 -9.38
C ALA A 263 4.16 0.97 -9.41
N PRO A 264 3.37 0.00 -8.93
CA PRO A 264 3.69 -1.40 -9.16
C PRO A 264 3.74 -1.73 -10.65
N MET A 265 4.71 -2.55 -11.04
CA MET A 265 4.92 -2.95 -12.44
C MET A 265 3.67 -3.63 -13.04
N THR A 266 2.92 -4.37 -12.23
CA THR A 266 1.65 -5.01 -12.61
C THR A 266 0.63 -3.99 -13.07
N GLU A 267 0.49 -2.88 -12.33
CA GLU A 267 -0.47 -1.81 -12.65
C GLU A 267 -0.05 -1.03 -13.89
N ILE A 268 1.24 -0.75 -14.03
CA ILE A 268 1.75 -0.10 -15.24
C ILE A 268 1.46 -0.97 -16.47
N SER A 269 1.70 -2.28 -16.36
CA SER A 269 1.44 -3.24 -17.42
C SER A 269 -0.05 -3.36 -17.75
N SER A 270 -0.91 -3.42 -16.71
CA SER A 270 -2.37 -3.47 -16.84
C SER A 270 -2.91 -2.25 -17.57
N VAL A 271 -2.52 -1.04 -17.14
CA VAL A 271 -2.90 0.23 -17.78
C VAL A 271 -2.40 0.27 -19.23
N SER A 272 -1.14 -0.09 -19.49
CA SER A 272 -0.58 -0.14 -20.86
C SER A 272 -1.33 -1.10 -21.78
N MET A 273 -1.84 -2.23 -21.28
CA MET A 273 -2.60 -3.18 -22.07
C MET A 273 -4.01 -2.68 -22.40
N LYS A 274 -4.68 -2.00 -21.45
CA LYS A 274 -5.99 -1.37 -21.67
C LYS A 274 -5.92 -0.32 -22.80
N VAL A 275 -4.80 0.38 -22.93
CA VAL A 275 -4.53 1.40 -23.95
C VAL A 275 -4.58 0.86 -25.36
N LYS A 276 -4.12 -0.36 -25.59
CA LYS A 276 -4.15 -0.97 -26.93
C LYS A 276 -5.56 -1.21 -27.46
N ALA A 277 -6.58 -1.05 -26.60
CA ALA A 277 -7.98 -1.32 -26.92
C ALA A 277 -8.80 -0.06 -27.30
N GLY A 278 -8.24 1.18 -27.27
CA GLY A 278 -9.03 2.39 -27.56
C GLY A 278 -8.24 3.67 -27.81
N PRO A 279 -8.83 4.69 -28.47
CA PRO A 279 -8.12 5.90 -28.94
C PRO A 279 -7.81 6.96 -27.86
N ALA A 280 -8.27 6.82 -26.61
CA ALA A 280 -8.12 7.82 -25.55
C ALA A 280 -7.24 7.34 -24.39
N ALA A 281 -6.39 6.40 -24.65
CA ALA A 281 -5.71 5.65 -23.62
C ALA A 281 -4.38 6.30 -23.20
N SER A 282 -4.17 6.38 -21.90
CA SER A 282 -2.94 6.82 -21.26
C SER A 282 -1.72 6.08 -21.81
N LEU A 283 -0.69 6.81 -22.23
CA LEU A 283 0.54 6.23 -22.78
C LEU A 283 1.61 6.01 -21.70
N PHE A 284 1.18 5.66 -20.48
CA PHE A 284 2.11 5.32 -19.42
C PHE A 284 2.88 4.03 -19.72
N VAL A 285 4.18 4.10 -19.52
CA VAL A 285 5.11 2.98 -19.65
C VAL A 285 6.05 2.94 -18.45
N ALA A 286 6.61 1.76 -18.17
CA ALA A 286 7.55 1.57 -17.07
C ALA A 286 8.99 1.88 -17.50
N GLN A 287 9.74 2.59 -16.64
CA GLN A 287 11.20 2.66 -16.68
C GLN A 287 11.78 1.38 -16.06
N PRO A 288 12.52 0.56 -16.80
CA PRO A 288 13.08 -0.68 -16.28
C PRO A 288 14.30 -0.47 -15.36
N ASP A 289 14.94 0.70 -15.45
CA ASP A 289 16.12 1.01 -14.65
C ASP A 289 15.72 1.54 -13.28
N GLN A 290 16.54 1.24 -12.26
CA GLN A 290 16.33 1.72 -10.89
C GLN A 290 14.95 1.34 -10.30
N THR A 291 14.45 0.16 -10.63
CA THR A 291 13.26 -0.40 -9.98
C THR A 291 13.57 -0.80 -8.53
N LEU A 292 12.53 -0.90 -7.71
CA LEU A 292 12.66 -1.39 -6.34
C LEU A 292 11.91 -2.73 -6.23
N SER A 293 12.62 -3.79 -5.85
CA SER A 293 12.01 -5.12 -5.65
C SER A 293 11.86 -5.43 -4.16
N THR A 294 10.70 -5.92 -3.77
CA THR A 294 10.42 -6.42 -2.41
C THR A 294 10.10 -7.89 -2.51
N ALA A 295 10.88 -8.73 -1.84
CA ALA A 295 10.62 -10.17 -1.76
C ALA A 295 9.34 -10.46 -0.97
N LEU A 296 8.61 -11.48 -1.40
CA LEU A 296 7.39 -11.97 -0.74
C LEU A 296 7.56 -13.44 -0.37
N TYR A 297 6.93 -13.81 0.75
CA TYR A 297 7.03 -15.14 1.33
C TYR A 297 5.64 -15.66 1.66
N TRP A 298 5.38 -16.91 1.29
CA TRP A 298 4.18 -17.61 1.73
C TRP A 298 4.28 -17.98 3.21
N ALA A 299 3.29 -17.57 3.97
CA ALA A 299 3.11 -17.95 5.38
C ALA A 299 1.73 -18.56 5.59
N ILE A 300 1.60 -19.38 6.63
CA ILE A 300 0.35 -20.04 7.00
C ILE A 300 -0.16 -19.39 8.29
N PRO A 301 -1.32 -18.68 8.25
CA PRO A 301 -1.89 -18.06 9.45
C PRO A 301 -2.14 -19.08 10.58
N ALA A 302 -1.77 -18.72 11.81
CA ALA A 302 -1.85 -19.59 12.99
C ALA A 302 -3.29 -19.94 13.39
N ASN A 303 -4.29 -19.16 12.98
CA ASN A 303 -5.70 -19.45 13.22
C ASN A 303 -6.28 -20.54 12.30
N ASN A 304 -5.49 -21.09 11.36
CA ASN A 304 -5.92 -22.24 10.57
C ASN A 304 -5.94 -23.52 11.42
N PRO A 305 -6.95 -24.40 11.25
CA PRO A 305 -6.91 -25.73 11.82
C PRO A 305 -5.66 -26.50 11.38
N THR A 306 -5.07 -27.29 12.28
CA THR A 306 -3.83 -28.04 12.00
C THR A 306 -3.90 -28.86 10.71
N THR A 307 -5.04 -29.52 10.43
CA THR A 307 -5.25 -30.30 9.20
C THR A 307 -5.19 -29.43 7.93
N THR A 308 -5.74 -28.20 7.99
CA THR A 308 -5.65 -27.24 6.88
C THR A 308 -4.22 -26.75 6.73
N ALA A 309 -3.55 -26.39 7.82
CA ALA A 309 -2.17 -25.93 7.81
C ALA A 309 -1.22 -26.98 7.22
N GLN A 310 -1.33 -28.24 7.63
CA GLN A 310 -0.52 -29.35 7.09
C GLN A 310 -0.76 -29.57 5.58
N LYS A 311 -2.03 -29.54 5.15
CA LYS A 311 -2.35 -29.64 3.72
C LYS A 311 -1.73 -28.48 2.93
N THR A 312 -1.87 -27.27 3.41
CA THR A 312 -1.31 -26.07 2.77
C THR A 312 0.22 -26.13 2.73
N LEU A 313 0.86 -26.58 3.80
CA LEU A 313 2.32 -26.77 3.86
C LEU A 313 2.80 -27.79 2.81
N THR A 314 2.10 -28.92 2.68
CA THR A 314 2.41 -29.92 1.66
C THR A 314 2.28 -29.33 0.25
N GLN A 315 1.25 -28.54 -0.01
CA GLN A 315 1.08 -27.86 -1.29
C GLN A 315 2.22 -26.86 -1.57
N LEU A 316 2.60 -26.04 -0.58
CA LEU A 316 3.72 -25.10 -0.68
C LEU A 316 5.04 -25.82 -0.99
N HIS A 317 5.34 -26.91 -0.29
CA HIS A 317 6.57 -27.70 -0.52
C HIS A 317 6.60 -28.36 -1.89
N THR A 318 5.47 -28.87 -2.37
CA THR A 318 5.38 -29.47 -3.70
C THR A 318 5.63 -28.44 -4.81
N GLN A 319 5.31 -27.18 -4.55
CA GLN A 319 5.37 -26.08 -5.52
C GLN A 319 6.65 -25.22 -5.37
N SER A 320 7.32 -25.29 -4.22
CA SER A 320 8.51 -24.48 -3.89
C SER A 320 9.66 -24.59 -4.90
N PRO A 321 9.97 -25.74 -5.55
CA PRO A 321 11.03 -25.79 -6.53
C PRO A 321 10.88 -24.82 -7.70
N HIS A 322 9.65 -24.45 -8.03
CA HIS A 322 9.36 -23.53 -9.15
C HIS A 322 9.29 -22.06 -8.73
N LEU A 323 9.26 -21.78 -7.42
CA LEU A 323 9.18 -20.40 -6.88
C LEU A 323 10.53 -19.67 -7.02
N ASN A 324 11.63 -20.40 -7.13
CA ASN A 324 12.98 -19.86 -7.27
C ASN A 324 13.42 -19.67 -8.74
N ASP A 325 12.60 -20.10 -9.71
CA ASP A 325 13.00 -20.16 -11.13
C ASP A 325 12.70 -18.86 -11.91
N MET A 326 12.29 -17.78 -11.25
CA MET A 326 12.21 -16.48 -11.93
C MET A 326 13.62 -15.91 -12.11
N PRO A 327 14.15 -15.84 -13.34
CA PRO A 327 15.51 -15.34 -13.55
C PRO A 327 15.55 -13.86 -13.16
N GLU A 328 16.51 -13.52 -12.30
CA GLU A 328 16.80 -12.14 -11.86
C GLU A 328 16.98 -11.20 -13.05
N SER A 329 17.49 -11.72 -14.18
CA SER A 329 17.68 -11.00 -15.44
C SER A 329 16.39 -10.51 -16.12
N VAL A 330 15.23 -11.09 -15.81
CA VAL A 330 13.92 -10.61 -16.33
C VAL A 330 13.43 -9.40 -15.55
N LEU A 331 13.89 -9.28 -14.31
CA LEU A 331 13.42 -8.30 -13.34
C LEU A 331 14.35 -7.09 -13.21
N ASP A 332 15.63 -7.29 -13.52
CA ASP A 332 16.66 -6.25 -13.55
C ASP A 332 17.64 -6.49 -14.69
N PRO A 333 17.23 -6.23 -15.95
CA PRO A 333 18.07 -6.49 -17.12
C PRO A 333 19.38 -5.71 -17.14
N ARG A 334 19.53 -4.69 -16.27
CA ARG A 334 20.72 -3.83 -16.20
C ARG A 334 21.46 -3.87 -14.87
N GLY A 335 21.00 -4.64 -13.88
CA GLY A 335 21.62 -4.71 -12.56
C GLY A 335 21.56 -3.41 -11.77
N THR A 336 20.52 -2.58 -12.02
CA THR A 336 20.33 -1.28 -11.38
C THR A 336 19.17 -1.27 -10.37
N ALA A 337 18.47 -2.40 -10.22
CA ALA A 337 17.38 -2.54 -9.26
C ALA A 337 17.88 -2.47 -7.82
N LEU A 338 17.07 -1.83 -6.98
CA LEU A 338 17.27 -1.81 -5.54
C LEU A 338 16.43 -2.94 -4.91
N SER A 339 17.07 -3.93 -4.30
CA SER A 339 16.38 -4.86 -3.42
C SER A 339 16.01 -4.18 -2.11
N VAL A 340 14.72 -4.10 -1.80
CA VAL A 340 14.24 -3.53 -0.54
C VAL A 340 14.71 -4.40 0.62
N ASN A 341 15.43 -3.81 1.57
CA ASN A 341 16.08 -4.54 2.67
C ASN A 341 15.08 -4.81 3.81
N ASP A 342 14.57 -6.03 3.87
CA ASP A 342 13.60 -6.44 4.88
C ASP A 342 14.16 -6.37 6.32
N ALA A 343 15.44 -6.69 6.52
CA ALA A 343 16.06 -6.59 7.85
C ALA A 343 16.12 -5.14 8.34
N PHE A 344 16.42 -4.20 7.44
CA PHE A 344 16.35 -2.77 7.73
C PHE A 344 14.92 -2.35 8.11
N TRP A 345 13.93 -2.72 7.31
CA TRP A 345 12.54 -2.36 7.57
C TRP A 345 11.93 -3.05 8.79
N THR A 346 12.35 -4.26 9.12
CA THR A 346 12.00 -4.90 10.40
C THR A 346 12.52 -4.10 11.60
N LYS A 347 13.74 -3.52 11.47
CA LYS A 347 14.36 -2.79 12.59
C LYS A 347 13.87 -1.35 12.73
N TYR A 348 13.65 -0.65 11.63
CA TYR A 348 13.41 0.79 11.61
C TYR A 348 12.03 1.18 11.05
N GLY A 349 11.28 0.22 10.52
CA GLY A 349 10.06 0.47 9.75
C GLY A 349 9.02 1.27 10.53
N ASP A 350 8.67 0.86 11.74
CA ASP A 350 7.66 1.52 12.56
C ASP A 350 8.04 2.97 12.87
N GLN A 351 9.31 3.21 13.22
CA GLN A 351 9.80 4.56 13.50
C GLN A 351 9.79 5.46 12.26
N LEU A 352 10.20 4.93 11.12
CA LEU A 352 10.23 5.69 9.87
C LEU A 352 8.82 5.96 9.35
N GLU A 353 7.91 5.00 9.47
CA GLU A 353 6.52 5.19 9.09
C GLU A 353 5.84 6.23 10.00
N GLN A 354 6.05 6.16 11.33
CA GLN A 354 5.53 7.19 12.23
C GLN A 354 6.06 8.57 11.87
N ARG A 355 7.37 8.70 11.63
CA ARG A 355 7.97 9.96 11.20
C ARG A 355 7.41 10.46 9.87
N PHE A 356 7.11 9.54 8.94
CA PHE A 356 6.50 9.87 7.67
C PHE A 356 5.06 10.41 7.86
N GLN A 357 4.27 9.78 8.71
CA GLN A 357 2.91 10.22 9.01
C GLN A 357 2.91 11.59 9.70
N ASP A 358 3.82 11.83 10.64
CA ASP A 358 3.98 13.12 11.32
C ASP A 358 4.39 14.21 10.32
N TRP A 359 5.36 13.92 9.43
CA TRP A 359 5.77 14.80 8.36
C TRP A 359 4.64 15.10 7.38
N TYR A 360 3.89 14.09 6.98
CA TYR A 360 2.74 14.26 6.08
C TYR A 360 1.61 15.06 6.75
N GLY A 361 1.30 14.77 8.02
CA GLY A 361 0.26 15.43 8.81
C GLY A 361 0.56 16.91 9.10
N SER A 362 1.84 17.27 9.32
CA SER A 362 2.27 18.65 9.57
C SER A 362 2.04 19.59 8.39
N SER A 363 1.65 19.06 7.23
CA SER A 363 1.46 19.80 5.97
C SER A 363 0.00 20.11 5.65
N LYS A 364 -0.94 19.69 6.49
CA LYS A 364 -2.36 20.06 6.30
C LYS A 364 -2.55 21.47 6.79
N PRO A 365 -3.00 22.41 5.92
CA PRO A 365 -3.30 23.79 6.29
C PRO A 365 -4.40 23.86 7.34
#